data_133218b24a0dbfe65532dd7155729108
#
_entry.id   133218b24a0dbfe65532dd7155729108
#
_cell.length_a   1.000
_cell.length_b   1.000
_cell.length_c   1.000
_cell.angle_alpha   90.00
_cell.angle_beta   90.00
_cell.angle_gamma   90.00
#
_symmetry.space_group_name_H-M   'P 1'
#
loop_
_entity.id
_entity.type
_entity.pdbx_description
1 polymer ?
#
loop_
_entity_poly.entity_id
_entity_poly.type
_entity_poly.pdbx_seq_one_letter_code
_entity_poly.pdbx_strand_id
1 'polypeptide(L)'
;HWMPVDYYNGADHAVAHLLYSRFWMRFFYKLGLVPTPEPFKRMMYNAYIMAPDGQKMSKSKGNVIDPMEIMDSGYGADALRVYEMFIAPYDMDAPWDPRGVPGTYRFLNRAWNLVQEFVDKDPNDSLDANEKTAQELLRLTHSTIKKVTRDIEDEKFNTAVASMMEMVNGLYKIKESHGIDMSDEWRFALESLIQILAPFAPHITEELWREMGHDDTVH
;
A
#
# COMPACT_ATOMS: atom_id res chain seq x y z
N HIS A 1 -23.70 2.91 -15.55
CA HIS A 1 -23.14 3.27 -14.25
C HIS A 1 -21.70 2.78 -14.07
N TRP A 2 -21.39 1.56 -14.54
CA TRP A 2 -20.06 0.95 -14.43
C TRP A 2 -19.15 1.15 -15.64
N MET A 3 -19.64 1.82 -16.68
CA MET A 3 -18.92 1.98 -17.95
C MET A 3 -18.74 3.45 -18.30
N PRO A 4 -17.56 3.82 -18.86
CA PRO A 4 -16.36 3.01 -19.04
C PRO A 4 -15.65 2.75 -17.70
N VAL A 5 -14.89 1.66 -17.62
CA VAL A 5 -14.04 1.34 -16.47
C VAL A 5 -12.90 2.36 -16.39
N ASP A 6 -12.51 2.78 -15.18
CA ASP A 6 -11.52 3.84 -15.02
C ASP A 6 -10.14 3.42 -15.47
N TYR A 7 -9.68 2.22 -15.04
CA TYR A 7 -8.34 1.72 -15.34
C TYR A 7 -8.36 0.32 -15.92
N TYR A 8 -7.45 0.06 -16.84
CA TYR A 8 -7.02 -1.25 -17.30
C TYR A 8 -5.51 -1.36 -17.13
N ASN A 9 -5.02 -2.46 -16.55
CA ASN A 9 -3.59 -2.69 -16.39
C ASN A 9 -3.17 -4.00 -17.08
N GLY A 10 -1.91 -4.09 -17.51
CA GLY A 10 -1.32 -5.28 -18.09
C GLY A 10 -0.50 -4.98 -19.34
N ALA A 11 0.80 -5.30 -19.31
CA ALA A 11 1.71 -5.05 -20.42
C ALA A 11 1.45 -6.00 -21.61
N ASP A 12 1.36 -7.31 -21.34
CA ASP A 12 1.27 -8.35 -22.39
C ASP A 12 -0.12 -8.45 -23.04
N HIS A 13 -1.12 -7.81 -22.48
CA HIS A 13 -2.50 -7.94 -22.91
C HIS A 13 -2.99 -6.81 -23.82
N ALA A 14 -2.09 -5.90 -24.24
CA ALA A 14 -2.46 -4.79 -25.12
C ALA A 14 -3.05 -5.27 -26.45
N VAL A 15 -2.44 -6.28 -27.07
CA VAL A 15 -2.94 -6.84 -28.34
C VAL A 15 -4.10 -7.80 -28.10
N ALA A 16 -3.99 -8.74 -27.16
CA ALA A 16 -5.03 -9.74 -26.94
C ALA A 16 -6.25 -9.13 -26.25
N HIS A 17 -6.14 -8.80 -24.97
CA HIS A 17 -7.29 -8.37 -24.17
C HIS A 17 -7.79 -6.98 -24.55
N LEU A 18 -6.92 -5.99 -24.66
CA LEU A 18 -7.33 -4.61 -24.96
C LEU A 18 -7.96 -4.48 -26.33
N LEU A 19 -7.37 -5.12 -27.37
CA LEU A 19 -7.90 -5.09 -28.72
C LEU A 19 -9.27 -5.76 -28.81
N TYR A 20 -9.42 -6.95 -28.20
CA TYR A 20 -10.70 -7.67 -28.21
C TYR A 20 -11.78 -6.97 -27.41
N SER A 21 -11.46 -6.44 -26.23
CA SER A 21 -12.44 -5.71 -25.43
C SER A 21 -12.93 -4.44 -26.15
N ARG A 22 -12.04 -3.71 -26.84
CA ARG A 22 -12.40 -2.54 -27.65
C ARG A 22 -13.24 -2.91 -28.85
N PHE A 23 -12.90 -4.02 -29.52
CA PHE A 23 -13.69 -4.52 -30.67
C PHE A 23 -15.13 -4.84 -30.25
N TRP A 24 -15.31 -5.63 -29.20
CA TRP A 24 -16.62 -6.00 -28.70
C TRP A 24 -17.41 -4.80 -28.17
N MET A 25 -16.75 -3.90 -27.45
CA MET A 25 -17.40 -2.69 -26.94
C MET A 25 -17.95 -1.82 -28.05
N ARG A 26 -17.18 -1.61 -29.14
CA ARG A 26 -17.62 -0.86 -30.33
C ARG A 26 -18.74 -1.55 -31.05
N PHE A 27 -18.73 -2.88 -31.11
CA PHE A 27 -19.83 -3.66 -31.67
C PHE A 27 -21.12 -3.47 -30.88
N PHE A 28 -21.07 -3.63 -29.55
CA PHE A 28 -22.22 -3.40 -28.68
C PHE A 28 -22.71 -1.95 -28.69
N TYR A 29 -21.82 -0.99 -28.79
CA TYR A 29 -22.17 0.41 -28.90
C TYR A 29 -22.97 0.70 -30.19
N LYS A 30 -22.57 0.11 -31.32
CA LYS A 30 -23.33 0.21 -32.59
C LYS A 30 -24.71 -0.40 -32.49
N LEU A 31 -24.91 -1.38 -31.62
CA LEU A 31 -26.23 -2.00 -31.37
C LEU A 31 -27.03 -1.26 -30.30
N GLY A 32 -26.51 -0.18 -29.71
CA GLY A 32 -27.19 0.58 -28.68
C GLY A 32 -27.25 -0.13 -27.31
N LEU A 33 -26.43 -1.15 -27.08
CA LEU A 33 -26.44 -1.98 -25.87
C LEU A 33 -25.56 -1.42 -24.74
N VAL A 34 -24.60 -0.56 -25.05
CA VAL A 34 -23.71 0.06 -24.09
C VAL A 34 -23.61 1.57 -24.33
N PRO A 35 -23.30 2.36 -23.27
CA PRO A 35 -23.35 3.83 -23.37
C PRO A 35 -22.12 4.47 -24.02
N THR A 36 -21.00 3.74 -24.14
CA THR A 36 -19.71 4.27 -24.64
C THR A 36 -19.07 3.31 -25.63
N PRO A 37 -18.33 3.82 -26.64
CA PRO A 37 -17.60 2.97 -27.58
C PRO A 37 -16.28 2.40 -27.06
N GLU A 38 -15.77 2.92 -25.95
CA GLU A 38 -14.51 2.49 -25.34
C GLU A 38 -14.75 1.87 -23.96
N PRO A 39 -14.14 0.69 -23.67
CA PRO A 39 -14.35 0.00 -22.40
C PRO A 39 -13.64 0.63 -21.21
N PHE A 40 -12.48 1.28 -21.45
CA PHE A 40 -11.59 1.83 -20.43
C PHE A 40 -11.30 3.30 -20.68
N LYS A 41 -11.17 4.11 -19.62
CA LYS A 41 -10.76 5.51 -19.70
C LYS A 41 -9.24 5.63 -19.87
N ARG A 42 -8.48 4.77 -19.16
CA ARG A 42 -7.02 4.82 -19.10
C ARG A 42 -6.44 3.41 -19.06
N MET A 43 -5.29 3.22 -19.68
CA MET A 43 -4.45 2.05 -19.52
C MET A 43 -3.24 2.40 -18.65
N MET A 44 -3.01 1.61 -17.60
CA MET A 44 -1.79 1.65 -16.79
C MET A 44 -0.86 0.54 -17.27
N TYR A 45 0.36 0.93 -17.59
CA TYR A 45 1.40 -0.04 -17.93
C TYR A 45 2.08 -0.50 -16.64
N ASN A 46 2.00 -1.81 -16.35
CA ASN A 46 2.78 -2.43 -15.30
C ASN A 46 3.87 -3.31 -15.91
N ALA A 47 5.05 -3.27 -15.32
CA ALA A 47 6.16 -4.14 -15.68
C ALA A 47 6.09 -5.50 -14.95
N TYR A 48 7.14 -6.30 -15.05
CA TYR A 48 7.19 -7.65 -14.48
C TYR A 48 8.09 -7.72 -13.26
N ILE A 49 7.65 -8.51 -12.28
CA ILE A 49 8.56 -9.06 -11.29
C ILE A 49 9.20 -10.29 -11.93
N MET A 50 10.50 -10.21 -12.17
CA MET A 50 11.31 -11.25 -12.80
C MET A 50 11.79 -12.27 -11.78
N ALA A 51 12.14 -13.46 -12.20
CA ALA A 51 12.81 -14.41 -11.33
C ALA A 51 14.16 -13.84 -10.83
N PRO A 52 14.77 -14.42 -9.77
CA PRO A 52 16.05 -13.93 -9.23
C PRO A 52 17.20 -13.89 -10.25
N ASP A 53 17.11 -14.69 -11.30
CA ASP A 53 18.08 -14.73 -12.43
C ASP A 53 17.80 -13.65 -13.49
N GLY A 54 16.82 -12.77 -13.26
CA GLY A 54 16.42 -11.72 -14.19
C GLY A 54 15.63 -12.19 -15.40
N GLN A 55 15.18 -13.45 -15.42
CA GLN A 55 14.33 -13.96 -16.49
C GLN A 55 12.84 -13.86 -16.13
N LYS A 56 11.98 -13.74 -17.15
CA LYS A 56 10.53 -13.80 -16.93
C LYS A 56 10.13 -15.13 -16.30
N MET A 57 9.35 -15.07 -15.21
CA MET A 57 8.82 -16.24 -14.54
C MET A 57 7.91 -17.05 -15.48
N SER A 58 8.08 -18.37 -15.50
CA SER A 58 7.29 -19.27 -16.32
C SER A 58 7.20 -20.65 -15.66
N LYS A 59 5.99 -21.23 -15.65
CA LYS A 59 5.80 -22.60 -15.16
C LYS A 59 6.66 -23.62 -15.89
N SER A 60 6.85 -23.45 -17.21
CA SER A 60 7.69 -24.35 -18.04
C SER A 60 9.17 -24.27 -17.70
N LYS A 61 9.65 -23.17 -17.13
CA LYS A 61 11.04 -22.98 -16.66
C LYS A 61 11.24 -23.39 -15.20
N GLY A 62 10.16 -23.59 -14.45
CA GLY A 62 10.24 -23.92 -13.03
C GLY A 62 10.80 -22.80 -12.13
N ASN A 63 10.77 -21.54 -12.61
CA ASN A 63 11.33 -20.37 -11.92
C ASN A 63 10.26 -19.44 -11.36
N VAL A 64 9.04 -19.95 -11.15
CA VAL A 64 7.91 -19.19 -10.58
C VAL A 64 8.07 -19.14 -9.07
N ILE A 65 7.83 -17.98 -8.49
CA ILE A 65 7.65 -17.80 -7.04
C ILE A 65 6.17 -17.98 -6.74
N ASP A 66 5.84 -18.95 -5.89
CA ASP A 66 4.45 -19.18 -5.46
C ASP A 66 4.11 -18.24 -4.30
N PRO A 67 3.11 -17.35 -4.46
CA PRO A 67 2.64 -16.50 -3.38
C PRO A 67 2.20 -17.27 -2.13
N MET A 68 1.65 -18.50 -2.30
CA MET A 68 1.23 -19.32 -1.17
C MET A 68 2.40 -19.76 -0.29
N GLU A 69 3.53 -20.14 -0.88
CA GLU A 69 4.73 -20.50 -0.12
C GLU A 69 5.23 -19.34 0.75
N ILE A 70 5.11 -18.10 0.26
CA ILE A 70 5.47 -16.89 1.01
C ILE A 70 4.50 -16.66 2.17
N MET A 71 3.19 -16.79 1.91
CA MET A 71 2.18 -16.61 2.96
C MET A 71 2.29 -17.68 4.03
N ASP A 72 2.48 -18.94 3.65
CA ASP A 72 2.61 -20.09 4.55
C ASP A 72 3.92 -20.05 5.36
N SER A 73 4.94 -19.35 4.89
CA SER A 73 6.19 -19.14 5.65
C SER A 73 6.05 -18.12 6.81
N GLY A 74 4.84 -17.61 7.05
CA GLY A 74 4.51 -16.77 8.20
C GLY A 74 4.60 -15.26 7.96
N TYR A 75 4.91 -14.83 6.74
CA TYR A 75 4.94 -13.38 6.43
C TYR A 75 3.55 -12.79 6.14
N GLY A 76 2.61 -13.63 5.65
CA GLY A 76 1.25 -13.23 5.34
C GLY A 76 1.11 -12.45 4.02
N ALA A 77 -0.14 -12.22 3.63
CA ALA A 77 -0.48 -11.57 2.36
C ALA A 77 -0.07 -10.09 2.33
N ASP A 78 -0.22 -9.36 3.42
CA ASP A 78 0.06 -7.93 3.47
C ASP A 78 1.55 -7.62 3.26
N ALA A 79 2.46 -8.43 3.83
CA ALA A 79 3.90 -8.25 3.63
C ALA A 79 4.29 -8.48 2.17
N LEU A 80 3.69 -9.46 1.51
CA LEU A 80 3.88 -9.72 0.09
C LEU A 80 3.35 -8.56 -0.75
N ARG A 81 2.12 -8.09 -0.51
CA ARG A 81 1.51 -6.97 -1.24
C ARG A 81 2.35 -5.69 -1.15
N VAL A 82 2.78 -5.35 0.08
CA VAL A 82 3.65 -4.17 0.29
C VAL A 82 4.99 -4.34 -0.44
N TYR A 83 5.55 -5.55 -0.47
CA TYR A 83 6.79 -5.81 -1.18
C TYR A 83 6.63 -5.65 -2.70
N GLU A 84 5.59 -6.19 -3.29
CA GLU A 84 5.32 -6.07 -4.73
C GLU A 84 5.15 -4.60 -5.16
N MET A 85 4.52 -3.78 -4.32
CA MET A 85 4.38 -2.34 -4.57
C MET A 85 5.67 -1.54 -4.30
N PHE A 86 6.59 -2.08 -3.50
CA PHE A 86 7.83 -1.40 -3.08
C PHE A 86 9.04 -1.73 -3.94
N ILE A 87 9.10 -2.91 -4.58
CA ILE A 87 10.29 -3.47 -5.21
C ILE A 87 10.89 -2.57 -6.29
N ALA A 88 10.05 -1.88 -7.07
CA ALA A 88 10.47 -1.00 -8.18
C ALA A 88 9.37 0.01 -8.54
N PRO A 89 9.70 1.01 -9.38
CA PRO A 89 8.68 1.77 -10.10
C PRO A 89 7.73 0.83 -10.85
N TYR A 90 6.44 1.17 -10.87
CA TYR A 90 5.38 0.30 -11.39
C TYR A 90 5.55 -0.10 -12.86
N ASP A 91 6.24 0.74 -13.64
CA ASP A 91 6.51 0.58 -15.08
C ASP A 91 7.91 0.01 -15.40
N MET A 92 8.64 -0.46 -14.38
CA MET A 92 9.99 -1.01 -14.53
C MET A 92 10.10 -2.46 -14.05
N ASP A 93 10.69 -3.31 -14.87
CA ASP A 93 10.99 -4.69 -14.48
C ASP A 93 11.98 -4.74 -13.31
N ALA A 94 11.75 -5.64 -12.37
CA ALA A 94 12.62 -5.85 -11.22
C ALA A 94 12.81 -7.35 -10.92
N PRO A 95 14.03 -7.79 -10.60
CA PRO A 95 14.26 -9.16 -10.16
C PRO A 95 13.71 -9.35 -8.74
N TRP A 96 13.10 -10.49 -8.50
CA TRP A 96 12.68 -10.89 -7.15
C TRP A 96 13.89 -10.97 -6.21
N ASP A 97 13.81 -10.29 -5.07
CA ASP A 97 14.77 -10.40 -3.97
C ASP A 97 14.09 -11.11 -2.78
N PRO A 98 14.52 -12.32 -2.39
CA PRO A 98 13.91 -13.05 -1.28
C PRO A 98 14.05 -12.34 0.07
N ARG A 99 14.93 -11.33 0.20
CA ARG A 99 15.11 -10.52 1.41
C ARG A 99 14.07 -9.41 1.54
N GLY A 100 13.33 -9.12 0.49
CA GLY A 100 12.40 -8.00 0.46
C GLY A 100 11.17 -8.21 1.34
N VAL A 101 10.52 -9.38 1.24
CA VAL A 101 9.32 -9.71 2.04
C VAL A 101 9.62 -9.69 3.55
N PRO A 102 10.71 -10.29 4.07
CA PRO A 102 11.11 -10.08 5.46
C PRO A 102 11.29 -8.62 5.86
N GLY A 103 11.73 -7.77 4.93
CA GLY A 103 11.88 -6.32 5.14
C GLY A 103 10.53 -5.62 5.35
N THR A 104 9.58 -5.88 4.47
CA THR A 104 8.23 -5.32 4.56
C THR A 104 7.44 -5.88 5.75
N TYR A 105 7.61 -7.15 6.08
CA TYR A 105 7.05 -7.74 7.29
C TYR A 105 7.54 -7.03 8.57
N ARG A 106 8.86 -6.75 8.68
CA ARG A 106 9.38 -5.96 9.82
C ARG A 106 8.82 -4.55 9.87
N PHE A 107 8.61 -3.91 8.71
CA PHE A 107 7.95 -2.59 8.65
C PHE A 107 6.53 -2.66 9.19
N LEU A 108 5.71 -3.63 8.76
CA LEU A 108 4.34 -3.81 9.23
C LEU A 108 4.28 -4.10 10.74
N ASN A 109 5.17 -4.96 11.24
CA ASN A 109 5.26 -5.22 12.68
C ASN A 109 5.63 -3.97 13.49
N ARG A 110 6.48 -3.11 12.97
CA ARG A 110 6.80 -1.84 13.63
C ARG A 110 5.60 -0.89 13.67
N ALA A 111 4.83 -0.82 12.59
CA ALA A 111 3.59 -0.05 12.57
C ALA A 111 2.58 -0.63 13.59
N TRP A 112 2.42 -1.95 13.62
CA TRP A 112 1.60 -2.65 14.61
C TRP A 112 2.01 -2.28 16.05
N ASN A 113 3.28 -2.43 16.38
CA ASN A 113 3.77 -2.17 17.74
C ASN A 113 3.57 -0.72 18.19
N LEU A 114 3.66 0.26 17.29
CA LEU A 114 3.36 1.66 17.64
C LEU A 114 1.89 1.85 18.03
N VAL A 115 0.98 1.23 17.29
CA VAL A 115 -0.46 1.33 17.57
C VAL A 115 -0.79 0.59 18.88
N GLN A 116 -0.28 -0.64 19.06
CA GLN A 116 -0.53 -1.40 20.28
C GLN A 116 -0.02 -0.65 21.54
N GLU A 117 1.17 -0.09 21.47
CA GLU A 117 1.72 0.69 22.58
C GLU A 117 0.88 1.94 22.88
N PHE A 118 0.29 2.56 21.87
CA PHE A 118 -0.64 3.68 22.07
C PHE A 118 -1.95 3.22 22.71
N VAL A 119 -2.53 2.13 22.23
CA VAL A 119 -3.82 1.60 22.73
C VAL A 119 -3.70 1.08 24.16
N ASP A 120 -2.55 0.47 24.50
CA ASP A 120 -2.27 -0.08 25.84
C ASP A 120 -1.92 1.01 26.89
N LYS A 121 -1.81 2.28 26.49
CA LYS A 121 -1.52 3.37 27.45
C LYS A 121 -2.68 3.64 28.39
N ASP A 122 -2.35 3.87 29.68
CA ASP A 122 -3.33 4.37 30.64
C ASP A 122 -3.70 5.82 30.29
N PRO A 123 -4.99 6.13 30.12
CA PRO A 123 -5.44 7.51 29.85
C PRO A 123 -4.99 8.54 30.91
N ASN A 124 -4.66 8.07 32.12
CA ASN A 124 -4.15 8.92 33.19
C ASN A 124 -2.64 9.12 33.17
N ASP A 125 -1.94 8.42 32.28
CA ASP A 125 -0.48 8.51 32.09
C ASP A 125 -0.16 9.70 31.16
N SER A 126 -0.53 10.91 31.61
CA SER A 126 -0.25 12.13 30.86
C SER A 126 1.23 12.49 31.02
N LEU A 127 2.01 12.22 29.98
CA LEU A 127 3.27 12.92 29.78
C LEU A 127 2.94 14.39 29.56
N ASP A 128 3.68 15.30 30.17
CA ASP A 128 3.51 16.73 29.94
C ASP A 128 3.56 17.02 28.44
N ALA A 129 2.42 17.44 27.89
CA ALA A 129 2.29 17.71 26.45
C ALA A 129 3.37 18.73 26.02
N ASN A 130 4.35 18.26 25.27
CA ASN A 130 5.41 19.12 24.77
C ASN A 130 4.98 19.68 23.41
N GLU A 131 4.68 20.98 23.35
CA GLU A 131 4.26 21.67 22.14
C GLU A 131 5.20 21.42 20.94
N LYS A 132 6.50 21.31 21.18
CA LYS A 132 7.48 20.99 20.14
C LYS A 132 7.27 19.58 19.57
N THR A 133 6.99 18.60 20.42
CA THR A 133 6.69 17.22 20.01
C THR A 133 5.40 17.16 19.21
N ALA A 134 4.35 17.85 19.64
CA ALA A 134 3.09 17.97 18.94
C ALA A 134 3.29 18.55 17.52
N GLN A 135 4.04 19.63 17.39
CA GLN A 135 4.37 20.24 16.10
C GLN A 135 5.19 19.31 15.19
N GLU A 136 6.13 18.53 15.76
CA GLU A 136 6.93 17.57 15.02
C GLU A 136 6.08 16.41 14.49
N LEU A 137 5.16 15.84 15.31
CA LEU A 137 4.19 14.83 14.92
C LEU A 137 3.31 15.33 13.78
N LEU A 138 2.69 16.49 13.94
CA LEU A 138 1.81 17.08 12.92
C LEU A 138 2.55 17.31 11.60
N ARG A 139 3.77 17.87 11.66
CA ARG A 139 4.57 18.12 10.47
C ARG A 139 4.93 16.82 9.74
N LEU A 140 5.38 15.79 10.48
CA LEU A 140 5.69 14.48 9.93
C LEU A 140 4.46 13.87 9.26
N THR A 141 3.34 13.86 9.95
CA THR A 141 2.08 13.28 9.49
C THR A 141 1.58 13.98 8.22
N HIS A 142 1.40 15.29 8.24
CA HIS A 142 0.90 16.02 7.08
C HIS A 142 1.84 15.95 5.87
N SER A 143 3.17 15.97 6.09
CA SER A 143 4.12 15.82 4.98
C SER A 143 4.04 14.44 4.34
N THR A 144 3.83 13.39 5.14
CA THR A 144 3.67 12.02 4.64
C THR A 144 2.34 11.84 3.91
N ILE A 145 1.23 12.30 4.48
CA ILE A 145 -0.09 12.26 3.80
C ILE A 145 0.02 12.92 2.42
N LYS A 146 0.54 14.14 2.36
CA LYS A 146 0.70 14.87 1.09
C LYS A 146 1.55 14.10 0.08
N LYS A 147 2.66 13.50 0.53
CA LYS A 147 3.57 12.75 -0.34
C LYS A 147 2.93 11.47 -0.84
N VAL A 148 2.33 10.68 0.05
CA VAL A 148 1.69 9.40 -0.29
C VAL A 148 0.50 9.61 -1.23
N THR A 149 -0.36 10.61 -0.95
CA THR A 149 -1.51 10.93 -1.82
C THR A 149 -1.03 11.24 -3.24
N ARG A 150 -0.04 12.12 -3.37
CA ARG A 150 0.53 12.45 -4.69
C ARG A 150 1.16 11.25 -5.37
N ASP A 151 1.91 10.43 -4.63
CA ASP A 151 2.59 9.28 -5.20
C ASP A 151 1.60 8.20 -5.68
N ILE A 152 0.46 8.04 -5.00
CA ILE A 152 -0.63 7.15 -5.44
C ILE A 152 -1.26 7.70 -6.73
N GLU A 153 -1.57 9.01 -6.79
CA GLU A 153 -2.11 9.65 -8.00
C GLU A 153 -1.17 9.54 -9.20
N ASP A 154 0.14 9.63 -8.95
CA ASP A 154 1.20 9.51 -9.96
C ASP A 154 1.61 8.04 -10.26
N GLU A 155 0.97 7.03 -9.64
CA GLU A 155 1.30 5.60 -9.77
C GLU A 155 2.71 5.24 -9.28
N LYS A 156 3.27 6.02 -8.35
CA LYS A 156 4.60 5.84 -7.74
C LYS A 156 4.51 5.07 -6.42
N PHE A 157 3.99 3.87 -6.47
CA PHE A 157 3.70 3.08 -5.27
C PHE A 157 4.94 2.78 -4.43
N ASN A 158 6.09 2.57 -5.05
CA ASN A 158 7.36 2.33 -4.36
C ASN A 158 7.79 3.52 -3.49
N THR A 159 7.62 4.76 -3.97
CA THR A 159 7.94 5.96 -3.18
C THR A 159 6.87 6.26 -2.12
N ALA A 160 5.61 5.89 -2.36
CA ALA A 160 4.57 5.94 -1.34
C ALA A 160 4.90 5.03 -0.16
N VAL A 161 5.27 3.76 -0.42
CA VAL A 161 5.69 2.82 0.62
C VAL A 161 6.95 3.31 1.34
N ALA A 162 7.94 3.81 0.61
CA ALA A 162 9.15 4.40 1.23
C ALA A 162 8.80 5.55 2.19
N SER A 163 7.86 6.42 1.80
CA SER A 163 7.43 7.54 2.66
C SER A 163 6.72 7.08 3.93
N MET A 164 5.94 6.00 3.86
CA MET A 164 5.33 5.39 5.06
C MET A 164 6.38 4.75 5.97
N MET A 165 7.40 4.11 5.40
CA MET A 165 8.53 3.58 6.17
C MET A 165 9.33 4.69 6.87
N GLU A 166 9.54 5.83 6.19
CA GLU A 166 10.16 7.02 6.77
C GLU A 166 9.32 7.62 7.90
N MET A 167 7.99 7.65 7.74
CA MET A 167 7.07 8.07 8.80
C MET A 167 7.20 7.19 10.04
N VAL A 168 7.17 5.86 9.88
CA VAL A 168 7.37 4.93 11.00
C VAL A 168 8.71 5.16 11.68
N ASN A 169 9.79 5.39 10.92
CA ASN A 169 11.09 5.72 11.49
C ASN A 169 11.08 7.04 12.29
N GLY A 170 10.37 8.06 11.78
CA GLY A 170 10.18 9.34 12.47
C GLY A 170 9.40 9.19 13.76
N LEU A 171 8.28 8.43 13.74
CA LEU A 171 7.48 8.15 14.93
C LEU A 171 8.30 7.42 16.01
N TYR A 172 9.13 6.45 15.63
CA TYR A 172 10.05 5.79 16.59
C TYR A 172 11.05 6.75 17.20
N LYS A 173 11.63 7.69 16.45
CA LYS A 173 12.55 8.71 16.98
C LYS A 173 11.86 9.62 17.99
N ILE A 174 10.63 10.06 17.69
CA ILE A 174 9.83 10.88 18.60
C ILE A 174 9.53 10.08 19.88
N LYS A 175 9.09 8.84 19.73
CA LYS A 175 8.85 7.92 20.83
C LYS A 175 10.08 7.72 21.72
N GLU A 176 11.26 7.48 21.13
CA GLU A 176 12.51 7.28 21.89
C GLU A 176 12.92 8.53 22.68
N SER A 177 12.58 9.71 22.17
CA SER A 177 12.95 10.99 22.80
C SER A 177 11.94 11.46 23.85
N HIS A 178 10.65 11.18 23.65
CA HIS A 178 9.55 11.78 24.42
C HIS A 178 8.51 10.78 24.92
N GLY A 179 8.58 9.51 24.52
CA GLY A 179 7.53 8.52 24.77
C GLY A 179 6.35 8.63 23.81
N ILE A 180 5.38 7.74 23.97
CA ILE A 180 4.04 7.84 23.38
C ILE A 180 3.10 8.30 24.49
N ASP A 181 2.29 9.33 24.23
CA ASP A 181 1.22 9.80 25.10
C ASP A 181 -0.14 9.68 24.40
N MET A 182 -1.22 9.92 25.16
CA MET A 182 -2.60 9.84 24.64
C MET A 182 -3.06 11.15 24.00
N SER A 183 -2.13 11.94 23.43
CA SER A 183 -2.44 13.20 22.76
C SER A 183 -3.20 12.97 21.45
N ASP A 184 -3.97 13.98 21.04
CA ASP A 184 -4.67 14.00 19.77
C ASP A 184 -3.69 13.93 18.59
N GLU A 185 -2.48 14.44 18.73
CA GLU A 185 -1.44 14.41 17.71
C GLU A 185 -0.89 13.01 17.48
N TRP A 186 -0.65 12.23 18.54
CA TRP A 186 -0.27 10.82 18.40
C TRP A 186 -1.41 10.02 17.78
N ARG A 187 -2.64 10.19 18.26
CA ARG A 187 -3.82 9.55 17.68
C ARG A 187 -3.93 9.86 16.19
N PHE A 188 -3.88 11.14 15.83
CA PHE A 188 -3.95 11.58 14.44
C PHE A 188 -2.83 10.99 13.58
N ALA A 189 -1.60 10.91 14.11
CA ALA A 189 -0.47 10.33 13.38
C ALA A 189 -0.66 8.84 13.10
N LEU A 190 -1.13 8.08 14.10
CA LEU A 190 -1.35 6.63 13.96
C LEU A 190 -2.56 6.31 13.06
N GLU A 191 -3.67 7.00 13.24
CA GLU A 191 -4.84 6.85 12.37
C GLU A 191 -4.52 7.21 10.91
N SER A 192 -3.77 8.29 10.70
CA SER A 192 -3.32 8.68 9.36
C SER A 192 -2.40 7.61 8.74
N LEU A 193 -1.47 7.05 9.53
CA LEU A 193 -0.61 5.96 9.05
C LEU A 193 -1.45 4.74 8.62
N ILE A 194 -2.43 4.33 9.44
CA ILE A 194 -3.34 3.23 9.13
C ILE A 194 -4.09 3.50 7.83
N GLN A 195 -4.68 4.68 7.68
CA GLN A 195 -5.45 5.06 6.49
C GLN A 195 -4.62 5.07 5.20
N ILE A 196 -3.42 5.67 5.21
CA ILE A 196 -2.57 5.70 4.02
C ILE A 196 -1.94 4.34 3.70
N LEU A 197 -1.81 3.45 4.68
CA LEU A 197 -1.31 2.09 4.51
C LEU A 197 -2.41 1.11 4.04
N ALA A 198 -3.69 1.40 4.29
CA ALA A 198 -4.81 0.52 4.01
C ALA A 198 -4.85 -0.02 2.56
N PRO A 199 -4.64 0.76 1.51
CA PRO A 199 -4.63 0.22 0.13
C PRO A 199 -3.52 -0.81 -0.12
N PHE A 200 -2.42 -0.74 0.63
CA PHE A 200 -1.25 -1.61 0.49
C PHE A 200 -1.33 -2.87 1.35
N ALA A 201 -1.82 -2.73 2.58
CA ALA A 201 -1.87 -3.78 3.60
C ALA A 201 -3.24 -3.85 4.28
N PRO A 202 -4.30 -4.32 3.56
CA PRO A 202 -5.69 -4.19 4.00
C PRO A 202 -6.03 -4.98 5.26
N HIS A 203 -5.37 -6.11 5.52
CA HIS A 203 -5.74 -6.94 6.67
C HIS A 203 -5.23 -6.36 7.98
N ILE A 204 -3.95 -6.02 8.04
CA ILE A 204 -3.36 -5.44 9.26
C ILE A 204 -3.96 -4.06 9.58
N THR A 205 -4.28 -3.26 8.57
CA THR A 205 -4.85 -1.92 8.79
C THR A 205 -6.28 -1.97 9.27
N GLU A 206 -7.09 -2.91 8.80
CA GLU A 206 -8.44 -3.12 9.31
C GLU A 206 -8.42 -3.55 10.78
N GLU A 207 -7.51 -4.43 11.16
CA GLU A 207 -7.35 -4.85 12.56
C GLU A 207 -6.89 -3.69 13.44
N LEU A 208 -5.85 -2.96 13.02
CA LEU A 208 -5.37 -1.77 13.76
C LEU A 208 -6.43 -0.68 13.88
N TRP A 209 -7.28 -0.50 12.88
CA TRP A 209 -8.37 0.48 12.90
C TRP A 209 -9.38 0.16 14.00
N ARG A 210 -9.72 -1.12 14.16
CA ARG A 210 -10.57 -1.61 15.25
C ARG A 210 -9.92 -1.47 16.61
N GLU A 211 -8.64 -1.78 16.74
CA GLU A 211 -7.87 -1.60 17.97
C GLU A 211 -7.82 -0.11 18.40
N MET A 212 -7.83 0.83 17.46
CA MET A 212 -7.94 2.27 17.73
C MET A 212 -9.34 2.70 18.18
N GLY A 213 -10.33 1.78 18.21
CA GLY A 213 -11.68 2.01 18.72
C GLY A 213 -12.70 2.42 17.66
N HIS A 214 -12.44 2.18 16.38
CA HIS A 214 -13.39 2.45 15.29
C HIS A 214 -14.28 1.23 15.01
N ASP A 215 -15.59 1.46 14.86
CA ASP A 215 -16.59 0.43 14.54
C ASP A 215 -16.82 0.28 13.03
N ASP A 216 -16.42 1.24 12.22
CA ASP A 216 -16.48 1.23 10.76
C ASP A 216 -15.20 0.65 10.15
N THR A 217 -15.26 0.34 8.85
CA THR A 217 -14.09 -0.14 8.11
C THR A 217 -13.17 1.02 7.72
N VAL A 218 -11.86 0.78 7.68
CA VAL A 218 -10.87 1.75 7.17
C VAL A 218 -10.89 1.87 5.63
N HIS A 219 -11.60 0.95 4.95
CA HIS A 219 -11.71 0.86 3.47
C HIS A 219 -12.96 1.52 2.90
#